data_bc9443b9c9aa72a55c4ff65ee87970f9
#
_entry.id   bc9443b9c9aa72a55c4ff65ee87970f9
#
_cell.length_a   1.000
_cell.length_b   1.000
_cell.length_c   1.000
_cell.angle_alpha   90.00
_cell.angle_beta   90.00
_cell.angle_gamma   90.00
#
_symmetry.space_group_name_H-M   'P 1'
#
loop_
_entity.id
_entity.type
_entity.pdbx_description
1 polymer ?
#
loop_
_entity_poly.entity_id
_entity_poly.type
_entity_poly.pdbx_seq_one_letter_code
_entity_poly.pdbx_strand_id
1 'polypeptide(L)'
;EQGNPLEWEMRQIKAKEGMEISRDCEGAPEMETMARYIAEALVVPNLKSAEIVDAMAQEHNGKIMSPSEILLELVTDGELAKLVRIYNQHNRATLDFQTLKEEAKN
;
A
#
# COMPACT_ATOMS: atom_id res chain seq x y z
N GLU A 1 4.23 -16.96 12.48
CA GLU A 1 3.64 -17.05 11.15
C GLU A 1 3.89 -15.79 10.35
N GLN A 2 4.46 -15.97 9.19
CA GLN A 2 4.75 -14.83 8.34
C GLN A 2 3.45 -14.23 7.84
N GLY A 3 3.52 -12.95 7.57
CA GLY A 3 2.38 -12.29 6.96
C GLY A 3 1.32 -11.82 7.91
N ASN A 4 1.56 -11.92 9.21
CA ASN A 4 0.59 -11.36 10.14
C ASN A 4 0.56 -9.84 9.97
N PRO A 5 -0.53 -9.28 9.39
CA PRO A 5 -0.56 -7.84 9.10
C PRO A 5 -0.42 -6.96 10.34
N LEU A 6 -0.74 -7.50 11.51
CA LEU A 6 -0.61 -6.70 12.74
C LEU A 6 0.83 -6.42 13.11
N GLU A 7 1.76 -7.22 12.57
CA GLU A 7 3.19 -7.02 12.85
C GLU A 7 3.90 -6.27 11.73
N TRP A 8 3.18 -5.90 10.69
CA TRP A 8 3.76 -5.16 9.58
C TRP A 8 3.86 -3.69 9.95
N GLU A 9 4.82 -3.02 9.37
CA GLU A 9 5.06 -1.61 9.63
C GLU A 9 4.84 -0.78 8.39
N MET A 10 4.20 0.37 8.55
CA MET A 10 3.93 1.29 7.47
C MET A 10 4.47 2.66 7.81
N ARG A 11 4.79 3.43 6.76
CA ARG A 11 5.14 4.83 6.91
C ARG A 11 4.06 5.69 6.31
N GLN A 12 4.11 6.96 6.61
CA GLN A 12 3.20 7.90 5.96
C GLN A 12 3.70 8.18 4.53
N ILE A 13 2.77 8.39 3.63
CA ILE A 13 3.08 8.68 2.24
C ILE A 13 3.02 10.18 2.03
N LYS A 14 4.06 10.73 1.43
CA LYS A 14 4.08 12.16 1.12
C LYS A 14 3.07 12.47 0.03
N ALA A 15 2.59 13.71 0.03
CA ALA A 15 1.60 14.13 -0.96
C ALA A 15 2.09 13.89 -2.39
N LYS A 16 3.36 14.14 -2.64
CA LYS A 16 3.91 13.95 -3.98
C LYS A 16 3.81 12.50 -4.39
N GLU A 17 4.15 11.59 -3.47
CA GLU A 17 4.06 10.16 -3.76
C GLU A 17 2.62 9.76 -4.03
N GLY A 18 1.70 10.28 -3.23
CA GLY A 18 0.29 9.95 -3.42
C GLY A 18 -0.24 10.42 -4.75
N MET A 19 0.19 11.60 -5.18
CA MET A 19 -0.22 12.12 -6.47
C MET A 19 0.27 11.25 -7.61
N GLU A 20 1.50 10.76 -7.50
CA GLU A 20 2.06 9.89 -8.53
C GLU A 20 1.30 8.57 -8.60
N ILE A 21 0.98 8.00 -7.45
CA ILE A 21 0.22 6.76 -7.42
C ILE A 21 -1.16 6.97 -8.01
N SER A 22 -1.81 8.06 -7.64
CA SER A 22 -3.14 8.35 -8.14
C SER A 22 -3.14 8.48 -9.66
N ARG A 23 -2.11 9.13 -10.19
CA ARG A 23 -1.98 9.29 -11.64
C ARG A 23 -1.75 7.95 -12.31
N ASP A 24 -0.87 7.12 -11.75
CA ASP A 24 -0.56 5.82 -12.32
C ASP A 24 -1.74 4.88 -12.29
N CYS A 25 -2.64 5.06 -11.33
CA CYS A 25 -3.77 4.16 -11.15
C CYS A 25 -5.06 4.71 -11.70
N GLU A 26 -4.98 5.76 -12.51
CA GLU A 26 -6.18 6.34 -13.07
C GLU A 26 -6.93 5.29 -13.88
N GLY A 27 -8.21 5.10 -13.55
CA GLY A 27 -9.03 4.10 -14.23
C GLY A 27 -8.91 2.70 -13.65
N ALA A 28 -8.03 2.47 -12.69
CA ALA A 28 -7.89 1.16 -12.08
C ALA A 28 -8.96 0.93 -11.02
N PRO A 29 -9.31 -0.33 -10.75
CA PRO A 29 -10.23 -0.62 -9.65
C PRO A 29 -9.72 -0.09 -8.33
N GLU A 30 -10.66 0.26 -7.45
CA GLU A 30 -10.32 0.89 -6.19
C GLU A 30 -9.36 0.05 -5.35
N MET A 31 -9.60 -1.26 -5.30
CA MET A 31 -8.76 -2.12 -4.47
C MET A 31 -7.35 -2.22 -5.02
N GLU A 32 -7.19 -2.17 -6.33
CA GLU A 32 -5.84 -2.16 -6.90
C GLU A 32 -5.13 -0.86 -6.56
N THR A 33 -5.84 0.24 -6.58
CA THR A 33 -5.26 1.52 -6.20
C THR A 33 -4.86 1.51 -4.73
N MET A 34 -5.70 0.97 -3.87
CA MET A 34 -5.36 0.84 -2.45
C MET A 34 -4.14 -0.03 -2.25
N ALA A 35 -4.03 -1.11 -3.01
CA ALA A 35 -2.86 -1.97 -2.92
C ALA A 35 -1.58 -1.22 -3.29
N ARG A 36 -1.65 -0.32 -4.27
CA ARG A 36 -0.50 0.50 -4.63
C ARG A 36 -0.09 1.42 -3.48
N TYR A 37 -1.07 2.07 -2.84
CA TYR A 37 -0.77 2.93 -1.70
C TYR A 37 -0.15 2.13 -0.56
N ILE A 38 -0.74 0.97 -0.26
CA ILE A 38 -0.26 0.16 0.85
C ILE A 38 1.14 -0.37 0.57
N ALA A 39 1.39 -0.85 -0.65
CA ALA A 39 2.70 -1.37 -1.00
C ALA A 39 3.76 -0.29 -0.89
N GLU A 40 3.43 0.95 -1.26
CA GLU A 40 4.37 2.04 -1.14
C GLU A 40 4.63 2.39 0.33
N ALA A 41 3.61 2.28 1.17
CA ALA A 41 3.74 2.63 2.58
C ALA A 41 4.46 1.56 3.39
N LEU A 42 4.47 0.30 2.93
CA LEU A 42 5.02 -0.79 3.73
C LEU A 42 6.54 -0.65 3.91
N VAL A 43 6.95 -0.67 5.16
CA VAL A 43 8.37 -0.70 5.53
C VAL A 43 8.77 -2.14 5.85
N VAL A 44 7.91 -2.85 6.56
CA VAL A 44 8.13 -4.26 6.91
C VAL A 44 6.84 -5.00 6.58
N PRO A 45 6.87 -5.96 5.71
CA PRO A 45 7.98 -6.38 4.87
C PRO A 45 8.23 -5.39 3.73
N ASN A 46 9.47 -5.31 3.28
CA ASN A 46 9.81 -4.42 2.17
C ASN A 46 9.59 -5.17 0.87
N LEU A 47 8.48 -4.88 0.22
CA LEU A 47 8.09 -5.60 -1.00
C LEU A 47 8.96 -5.22 -2.20
N LYS A 48 9.85 -4.25 -2.02
CA LYS A 48 10.78 -3.86 -3.08
C LYS A 48 12.13 -4.55 -2.93
N SER A 49 12.33 -5.34 -1.88
CA SER A 49 13.61 -6.00 -1.67
C SER A 49 13.86 -7.04 -2.75
N ALA A 50 15.11 -7.17 -3.15
CA ALA A 50 15.47 -8.12 -4.19
C ALA A 50 15.13 -9.54 -3.76
N GLU A 51 15.26 -9.82 -2.47
CA GLU A 51 15.00 -11.15 -1.94
C GLU A 51 13.55 -11.57 -2.20
N ILE A 52 12.62 -10.66 -1.89
CA ILE A 52 11.20 -10.97 -2.09
C ILE A 52 10.85 -10.99 -3.57
N VAL A 53 11.37 -10.02 -4.33
CA VAL A 53 11.08 -9.95 -5.75
C VAL A 53 11.57 -11.22 -6.46
N ASP A 54 12.77 -11.69 -6.12
CA ASP A 54 13.32 -12.89 -6.74
C ASP A 54 12.52 -14.12 -6.35
N ALA A 55 12.12 -14.23 -5.08
CA ALA A 55 11.35 -15.38 -4.64
C ALA A 55 10.01 -15.45 -5.36
N MET A 56 9.35 -14.33 -5.51
CA MET A 56 8.06 -14.29 -6.21
C MET A 56 8.23 -14.59 -7.69
N ALA A 57 9.32 -14.12 -8.28
CA ALA A 57 9.58 -14.42 -9.70
C ALA A 57 9.75 -15.92 -9.91
N GLN A 58 10.42 -16.59 -9.00
CA GLN A 58 10.60 -18.03 -9.11
C GLN A 58 9.28 -18.76 -9.05
N GLU A 59 8.37 -18.31 -8.20
CA GLU A 59 7.06 -18.95 -8.09
C GLU A 59 6.17 -18.66 -9.29
N HIS A 60 6.47 -17.62 -10.06
CA HIS A 60 5.63 -17.18 -11.15
C HIS A 60 6.36 -17.24 -12.49
N ASN A 61 7.18 -18.26 -12.68
CA ASN A 61 7.80 -18.57 -13.96
C ASN A 61 8.70 -17.43 -14.46
N GLY A 62 9.40 -16.79 -13.55
CA GLY A 62 10.35 -15.74 -13.91
C GLY A 62 9.75 -14.37 -14.11
N LYS A 63 8.46 -14.22 -13.87
CA LYS A 63 7.82 -12.91 -13.99
C LYS A 63 8.25 -11.99 -12.88
N ILE A 64 8.75 -10.81 -13.23
CA ILE A 64 9.09 -9.79 -12.23
C ILE A 64 7.81 -9.04 -11.88
N MET A 65 7.45 -9.06 -10.61
CA MET A 65 6.20 -8.48 -10.14
C MET A 65 6.45 -7.16 -9.42
N SER A 66 5.53 -6.22 -9.62
CA SER A 66 5.59 -4.96 -8.90
C SER A 66 5.23 -5.17 -7.43
N PRO A 67 5.58 -4.22 -6.55
CA PRO A 67 5.25 -4.39 -5.13
C PRO A 67 3.76 -4.59 -4.88
N SER A 68 2.88 -3.89 -5.59
CA SER A 68 1.46 -4.08 -5.38
C SER A 68 0.98 -5.45 -5.85
N GLU A 69 1.55 -5.95 -6.95
CA GLU A 69 1.21 -7.30 -7.39
C GLU A 69 1.66 -8.34 -6.37
N ILE A 70 2.85 -8.14 -5.80
CA ILE A 70 3.34 -9.04 -4.77
C ILE A 70 2.42 -9.02 -3.57
N LEU A 71 2.01 -7.82 -3.15
CA LEU A 71 1.11 -7.70 -2.01
C LEU A 71 -0.16 -8.49 -2.22
N LEU A 72 -0.76 -8.36 -3.39
CA LEU A 72 -2.02 -9.04 -3.67
C LEU A 72 -1.88 -10.55 -3.71
N GLU A 73 -0.67 -11.06 -3.97
CA GLU A 73 -0.43 -12.49 -3.92
C GLU A 73 -0.20 -13.00 -2.50
N LEU A 74 0.33 -12.14 -1.63
CA LEU A 74 0.73 -12.58 -0.30
C LEU A 74 -0.41 -12.59 0.71
N VAL A 75 -1.42 -11.75 0.52
CA VAL A 75 -2.46 -11.58 1.54
C VAL A 75 -3.79 -12.11 1.05
N THR A 76 -4.61 -12.52 2.02
CA THR A 76 -5.99 -12.87 1.72
C THR A 76 -6.82 -11.59 1.63
N ASP A 77 -8.04 -11.76 1.14
CA ASP A 77 -8.97 -10.63 1.04
C ASP A 77 -9.21 -9.98 2.40
N GLY A 78 -9.38 -10.81 3.44
CA GLY A 78 -9.59 -10.27 4.78
C GLY A 78 -8.35 -9.55 5.32
N GLU A 79 -7.18 -10.10 5.02
CA GLU A 79 -5.94 -9.45 5.44
C GLU A 79 -5.76 -8.12 4.73
N LEU A 80 -6.13 -8.06 3.45
CA LEU A 80 -6.04 -6.80 2.72
C LEU A 80 -6.96 -5.76 3.35
N ALA A 81 -8.17 -6.16 3.75
CA ALA A 81 -9.09 -5.24 4.40
C ALA A 81 -8.48 -4.69 5.69
N LYS A 82 -7.79 -5.54 6.46
CA LYS A 82 -7.11 -5.07 7.66
C LYS A 82 -6.01 -4.08 7.33
N LEU A 83 -5.26 -4.34 6.27
CA LEU A 83 -4.19 -3.45 5.86
C LEU A 83 -4.74 -2.09 5.42
N VAL A 84 -5.87 -2.08 4.74
CA VAL A 84 -6.50 -0.82 4.36
C VAL A 84 -6.84 -0.02 5.61
N ARG A 85 -7.37 -0.67 6.62
CA ARG A 85 -7.72 0.00 7.87
C ARG A 85 -6.48 0.57 8.54
N ILE A 86 -5.41 -0.22 8.60
CA ILE A 86 -4.16 0.23 9.21
C ILE A 86 -3.58 1.40 8.42
N TYR A 87 -3.61 1.31 7.10
CA TYR A 87 -3.11 2.37 6.25
C TYR A 87 -3.86 3.68 6.52
N ASN A 88 -5.18 3.59 6.60
CA ASN A 88 -5.97 4.80 6.85
C ASN A 88 -5.65 5.41 8.20
N GLN A 89 -5.41 4.59 9.21
CA GLN A 89 -5.03 5.10 10.52
C GLN A 89 -3.69 5.81 10.48
N HIS A 90 -2.73 5.23 9.77
CA HIS A 90 -1.39 5.81 9.69
C HIS A 90 -1.39 7.14 8.94
N ASN A 91 -2.31 7.28 8.00
CA ASN A 91 -2.37 8.49 7.18
C ASN A 91 -3.48 9.41 7.62
N ARG A 92 -3.92 9.26 8.86
CA ARG A 92 -5.02 10.06 9.39
C ARG A 92 -4.69 11.54 9.46
N ALA A 93 -3.40 11.85 9.60
CA ALA A 93 -3.01 13.26 9.62
C ALA A 93 -3.43 13.97 8.34
N THR A 94 -3.46 13.26 7.21
CA THR A 94 -3.93 13.84 5.97
C THR A 94 -5.40 14.20 6.07
N LEU A 95 -6.20 13.33 6.68
CA LEU A 95 -7.61 13.63 6.87
C LEU A 95 -7.80 14.83 7.79
N ASP A 96 -7.02 14.88 8.85
CA ASP A 96 -7.10 16.00 9.78
C ASP A 96 -6.75 17.30 9.08
N PHE A 97 -5.73 17.25 8.24
CA PHE A 97 -5.32 18.43 7.49
C PHE A 97 -6.45 18.91 6.57
N GLN A 98 -7.12 17.99 5.90
CA GLN A 98 -8.22 18.35 5.03
C GLN A 98 -9.38 18.95 5.81
N THR A 99 -9.66 18.39 6.97
CA THR A 99 -10.71 18.94 7.84
C THR A 99 -10.39 20.37 8.21
N LEU A 100 -9.14 20.64 8.56
CA LEU A 100 -8.73 21.99 8.89
C LEU A 100 -8.90 22.93 7.71
N LYS A 101 -8.56 22.48 6.53
CA LYS A 101 -8.72 23.32 5.34
C LYS A 101 -10.17 23.65 5.09
N GLU A 102 -11.05 22.68 5.27
CA GLU A 102 -12.47 22.91 5.06
C GLU A 102 -13.03 23.86 6.10
N GLU A 103 -12.60 23.71 7.35
CA GLU A 103 -13.04 24.63 8.39
C GLU A 103 -12.55 26.04 8.12
N ALA A 104 -11.35 26.18 7.59
CA ALA A 104 -10.80 27.48 7.30
C ALA A 104 -11.58 28.17 6.18
N LYS A 105 -12.18 27.41 5.29
CA LYS A 105 -12.98 28.00 4.21
C LYS A 105 -14.29 28.58 4.72
N ASN A 106 -14.76 28.07 5.81
CA ASN A 106 -16.03 28.53 6.37
C ASN A 106 -15.79 29.75 7.25
#